data_738fc4f517b3308bafe99ca937937a4f
#
_entry.id   738fc4f517b3308bafe99ca937937a4f
#
_cell.length_a   1.000
_cell.length_b   1.000
_cell.length_c   1.000
_cell.angle_alpha   90.00
_cell.angle_beta   90.00
_cell.angle_gamma   90.00
#
_symmetry.space_group_name_H-M   'P 1'
#
loop_
_entity.id
_entity.type
_entity.pdbx_description
1 polymer ?
#
loop_
_entity_poly.entity_id
_entity_poly.type
_entity_poly.pdbx_seq_one_letter_code
_entity_poly.pdbx_strand_id
1 'polypeptide(L)'
;MDNLAHSEIFALTLVIGTYLTSLALYKKVNISLLHPLLTTIFVIIVVLEVLGIQYESFQQSSHLIHFMLGPSVVALGYVLYEQIQYLKGNVVSILTSVFVGAIVGIVSVIIIGKLMGADQALIATLQPKSVTTPIAMGIAEKAGGIPSLTAVIVVAVGIFGSIVGPIVMRVLGIDSHIAKGLALGASSHGVGTAAAIQIGAIEGALSGLAIGLMGIMTAVLVPVIRLICNYFSI
;
A
#
# COMPACT_ATOMS: atom_id res chain seq x y z
N MET A 1 29.52 17.28 7.71
CA MET A 1 28.39 16.59 7.07
C MET A 1 27.71 15.63 8.03
N ASP A 2 28.43 15.06 9.01
CA ASP A 2 27.83 14.14 10.01
C ASP A 2 26.66 14.76 10.81
N ASN A 3 26.72 16.05 11.15
CA ASN A 3 25.62 16.73 11.85
C ASN A 3 24.32 16.83 11.03
N LEU A 4 24.40 16.86 9.70
CA LEU A 4 23.23 16.87 8.83
C LEU A 4 22.61 15.48 8.71
N ALA A 5 23.45 14.44 8.62
CA ALA A 5 23.01 13.05 8.52
C ALA A 5 22.17 12.59 9.74
N HIS A 6 22.46 13.18 10.92
CA HIS A 6 21.76 12.87 12.18
C HIS A 6 20.69 13.91 12.56
N SER A 7 20.34 14.85 11.67
CA SER A 7 19.33 15.88 11.94
C SER A 7 17.93 15.42 11.53
N GLU A 8 17.04 15.26 12.51
CA GLU A 8 15.62 15.00 12.26
C GLU A 8 14.95 16.10 11.42
N ILE A 9 15.35 17.37 11.66
CA ILE A 9 14.82 18.51 10.90
C ILE A 9 15.22 18.40 9.43
N PHE A 10 16.46 17.98 9.13
CA PHE A 10 16.91 17.75 7.77
C PHE A 10 16.09 16.64 7.11
N ALA A 11 15.92 15.49 7.78
CA ALA A 11 15.17 14.37 7.25
C ALA A 11 13.70 14.75 6.97
N LEU A 12 13.04 15.44 7.92
CA LEU A 12 11.67 15.94 7.74
C LEU A 12 11.56 16.91 6.58
N THR A 13 12.46 17.91 6.52
CA THR A 13 12.45 18.92 5.46
C THR A 13 12.70 18.28 4.09
N LEU A 14 13.64 17.34 4.02
CA LEU A 14 13.94 16.62 2.79
C LEU A 14 12.73 15.83 2.30
N VAL A 15 12.10 15.02 3.17
CA VAL A 15 10.96 14.17 2.80
C VAL A 15 9.74 15.01 2.41
N ILE A 16 9.35 15.97 3.25
CA ILE A 16 8.17 16.81 3.02
C ILE A 16 8.40 17.74 1.81
N GLY A 17 9.56 18.37 1.74
CA GLY A 17 9.92 19.30 0.66
C GLY A 17 9.96 18.60 -0.70
N THR A 18 10.62 17.46 -0.79
CA THR A 18 10.67 16.67 -2.04
C THR A 18 9.30 16.12 -2.42
N TYR A 19 8.47 15.72 -1.46
CA TYR A 19 7.10 15.25 -1.74
C TYR A 19 6.22 16.38 -2.28
N LEU A 20 6.24 17.55 -1.66
CA LEU A 20 5.44 18.69 -2.10
C LEU A 20 5.87 19.20 -3.48
N THR A 21 7.17 19.24 -3.76
CA THR A 21 7.69 19.62 -5.08
C THR A 21 7.34 18.57 -6.14
N SER A 22 7.46 17.28 -5.83
CA SER A 22 7.06 16.18 -6.71
C SER A 22 5.55 16.22 -7.00
N LEU A 23 4.74 16.52 -5.99
CA LEU A 23 3.29 16.67 -6.15
C LEU A 23 2.92 17.86 -7.05
N ALA A 24 3.59 19.00 -6.87
CA ALA A 24 3.41 20.18 -7.72
C ALA A 24 3.80 19.89 -9.17
N LEU A 25 4.91 19.19 -9.38
CA LEU A 25 5.36 18.75 -10.70
C LEU A 25 4.35 17.80 -11.36
N TYR A 26 3.88 16.81 -10.62
CA TYR A 26 2.88 15.84 -11.10
C TYR A 26 1.58 16.51 -11.54
N LYS A 27 1.06 17.44 -10.72
CA LYS A 27 -0.15 18.22 -11.08
C LYS A 27 0.03 19.03 -12.35
N LYS A 28 1.23 19.48 -12.68
CA LYS A 28 1.51 20.27 -13.88
C LYS A 28 1.70 19.41 -15.13
N VAL A 29 2.33 18.25 -14.99
CA VAL A 29 2.75 17.38 -16.12
C VAL A 29 1.77 16.24 -16.36
N ASN A 30 1.12 15.74 -15.30
CA ASN A 30 0.11 14.66 -15.32
C ASN A 30 0.56 13.37 -16.03
N ILE A 31 1.83 12.98 -15.87
CA ILE A 31 2.39 11.73 -16.40
C ILE A 31 2.47 10.71 -15.27
N SER A 32 1.86 9.54 -15.44
CA SER A 32 1.83 8.47 -14.42
C SER A 32 3.22 8.02 -13.94
N LEU A 33 4.23 8.09 -14.80
CA LEU A 33 5.62 7.75 -14.45
C LEU A 33 6.22 8.74 -13.44
N LEU A 34 5.76 10.00 -13.45
CA LEU A 34 6.15 11.04 -12.49
C LEU A 34 5.25 11.05 -11.24
N HIS A 35 4.71 9.87 -10.87
CA HIS A 35 3.91 9.76 -9.65
C HIS A 35 4.67 10.32 -8.44
N PRO A 36 4.05 11.17 -7.59
CA PRO A 36 4.76 11.91 -6.53
C PRO A 36 5.60 11.03 -5.62
N LEU A 37 5.12 9.82 -5.28
CA LEU A 37 5.87 8.88 -4.45
C LEU A 37 7.14 8.39 -5.16
N LEU A 38 7.07 8.04 -6.45
CA LEU A 38 8.23 7.56 -7.20
C LEU A 38 9.30 8.65 -7.35
N THR A 39 8.87 9.85 -7.76
CA THR A 39 9.79 10.98 -7.92
C THR A 39 10.41 11.40 -6.59
N THR A 40 9.64 11.38 -5.49
CA THR A 40 10.15 11.68 -4.14
C THR A 40 11.22 10.66 -3.72
N ILE A 41 10.94 9.37 -3.83
CA ILE A 41 11.88 8.31 -3.48
C ILE A 41 13.16 8.45 -4.30
N PHE A 42 13.04 8.64 -5.62
CA PHE A 42 14.18 8.81 -6.51
C PHE A 42 15.04 10.02 -6.11
N VAL A 43 14.42 11.18 -5.89
CA VAL A 43 15.13 12.41 -5.50
C VAL A 43 15.82 12.24 -4.15
N ILE A 44 15.18 11.61 -3.16
CA ILE A 44 15.79 11.36 -1.86
C ILE A 44 17.02 10.45 -2.02
N ILE A 45 16.92 9.36 -2.77
CA ILE A 45 18.06 8.47 -3.03
C ILE A 45 19.22 9.25 -3.65
N VAL A 46 18.96 10.04 -4.69
CA VAL A 46 20.00 10.84 -5.34
C VAL A 46 20.63 11.86 -4.37
N VAL A 47 19.83 12.52 -3.54
CA VAL A 47 20.34 13.48 -2.55
C VAL A 47 21.24 12.80 -1.51
N LEU A 48 20.82 11.64 -0.99
CA LEU A 48 21.61 10.89 -0.01
C LEU A 48 22.94 10.41 -0.61
N GLU A 49 22.93 9.89 -1.83
CA GLU A 49 24.13 9.48 -2.56
C GLU A 49 25.09 10.65 -2.80
N VAL A 50 24.59 11.79 -3.30
CA VAL A 50 25.39 12.99 -3.57
C VAL A 50 26.01 13.57 -2.30
N LEU A 51 25.27 13.52 -1.18
CA LEU A 51 25.77 13.98 0.12
C LEU A 51 26.63 12.95 0.86
N GLY A 52 26.71 11.72 0.35
CA GLY A 52 27.42 10.62 1.01
C GLY A 52 26.80 10.20 2.35
N ILE A 53 25.49 10.37 2.51
CA ILE A 53 24.74 10.00 3.72
C ILE A 53 24.34 8.53 3.63
N GLN A 54 24.77 7.72 4.60
CA GLN A 54 24.38 6.32 4.67
C GLN A 54 22.89 6.18 5.02
N TYR A 55 22.24 5.16 4.45
CA TYR A 55 20.83 4.89 4.68
C TYR A 55 20.49 4.72 6.16
N GLU A 56 21.34 4.05 6.92
CA GLU A 56 21.16 3.80 8.36
C GLU A 56 21.09 5.11 9.15
N SER A 57 21.93 6.08 8.84
CA SER A 57 21.92 7.41 9.46
C SER A 57 20.65 8.18 9.12
N PHE A 58 20.22 8.13 7.86
CA PHE A 58 18.98 8.75 7.42
C PHE A 58 17.74 8.08 8.05
N GLN A 59 17.75 6.74 8.19
CA GLN A 59 16.68 6.00 8.84
C GLN A 59 16.52 6.40 10.31
N GLN A 60 17.63 6.55 11.04
CA GLN A 60 17.61 7.03 12.43
C GLN A 60 17.05 8.45 12.53
N SER A 61 17.47 9.34 11.64
CA SER A 61 16.99 10.75 11.59
C SER A 61 15.52 10.84 11.14
N SER A 62 14.99 9.81 10.50
CA SER A 62 13.58 9.73 10.06
C SER A 62 12.65 9.12 11.10
N HIS A 63 13.11 8.90 12.34
CA HIS A 63 12.37 8.23 13.40
C HIS A 63 10.96 8.81 13.62
N LEU A 64 10.80 10.13 13.58
CA LEU A 64 9.51 10.78 13.73
C LEU A 64 8.51 10.40 12.61
N ILE A 65 9.00 10.30 11.36
CA ILE A 65 8.16 9.86 10.23
C ILE A 65 7.76 8.39 10.43
N HIS A 66 8.71 7.56 10.85
CA HIS A 66 8.44 6.15 11.15
C HIS A 66 7.43 6.00 12.29
N PHE A 67 7.57 6.78 13.37
CA PHE A 67 6.62 6.82 14.48
C PHE A 67 5.19 7.15 14.02
N MET A 68 5.04 8.06 13.05
CA MET A 68 3.72 8.44 12.49
C MET A 68 2.98 7.29 11.78
N LEU A 69 3.65 6.17 11.46
CA LEU A 69 3.00 5.01 10.87
C LEU A 69 1.91 4.42 11.78
N GLY A 70 2.16 4.32 13.09
CA GLY A 70 1.17 3.84 14.06
C GLY A 70 -0.09 4.70 14.11
N PRO A 71 -0.01 6.00 14.40
CA PRO A 71 -1.14 6.92 14.33
C PRO A 71 -1.88 6.92 12.99
N SER A 72 -1.16 6.75 11.87
CA SER A 72 -1.80 6.69 10.53
C SER A 72 -2.74 5.49 10.39
N VAL A 73 -2.39 4.34 10.98
CA VAL A 73 -3.29 3.15 10.99
C VAL A 73 -4.55 3.42 11.81
N VAL A 74 -4.44 4.11 12.94
CA VAL A 74 -5.61 4.51 13.75
C VAL A 74 -6.49 5.49 12.97
N ALA A 75 -5.89 6.46 12.26
CA ALA A 75 -6.63 7.40 11.41
C ALA A 75 -7.38 6.69 10.27
N LEU A 76 -6.82 5.62 9.69
CA LEU A 76 -7.53 4.78 8.72
C LEU A 76 -8.77 4.10 9.33
N GLY A 77 -8.73 3.73 10.60
CA GLY A 77 -9.90 3.22 11.33
C GLY A 77 -11.02 4.25 11.41
N TYR A 78 -10.69 5.54 11.61
CA TYR A 78 -11.66 6.62 11.57
C TYR A 78 -12.29 6.81 10.18
N VAL A 79 -11.47 6.79 9.13
CA VAL A 79 -11.96 6.85 7.74
C VAL A 79 -12.93 5.68 7.45
N LEU A 80 -12.61 4.47 7.92
CA LEU A 80 -13.49 3.31 7.80
C LEU A 80 -14.83 3.55 8.50
N TYR A 81 -14.80 4.13 9.71
CA TYR A 81 -16.00 4.47 10.48
C TYR A 81 -16.89 5.47 9.74
N GLU A 82 -16.32 6.53 9.17
CA GLU A 82 -17.09 7.51 8.38
C GLU A 82 -17.76 6.90 7.14
N GLN A 83 -17.11 5.90 6.54
CA GLN A 83 -17.62 5.23 5.34
C GLN A 83 -18.60 4.09 5.65
N ILE A 84 -18.85 3.77 6.93
CA ILE A 84 -19.70 2.64 7.35
C ILE A 84 -21.14 2.74 6.81
N GLN A 85 -21.61 3.95 6.55
CA GLN A 85 -22.93 4.17 5.97
C GLN A 85 -23.10 3.56 4.57
N TYR A 86 -22.01 3.46 3.79
CA TYR A 86 -22.03 2.84 2.46
C TYR A 86 -22.13 1.30 2.54
N LEU A 87 -21.89 0.72 3.70
CA LEU A 87 -22.16 -0.69 3.96
C LEU A 87 -23.67 -0.99 4.01
N LYS A 88 -24.50 -0.03 4.43
CA LYS A 88 -25.95 -0.23 4.59
C LYS A 88 -26.59 -0.65 3.26
N GLY A 89 -27.24 -1.80 3.27
CA GLY A 89 -27.91 -2.39 2.10
C GLY A 89 -27.02 -3.33 1.25
N ASN A 90 -25.68 -3.25 1.37
CA ASN A 90 -24.76 -4.07 0.57
C ASN A 90 -23.68 -4.78 1.42
N VAL A 91 -23.88 -4.90 2.72
CA VAL A 91 -22.89 -5.43 3.68
C VAL A 91 -22.30 -6.75 3.23
N VAL A 92 -23.17 -7.73 2.93
CA VAL A 92 -22.76 -9.09 2.56
C VAL A 92 -21.94 -9.06 1.27
N SER A 93 -22.41 -8.34 0.26
CA SER A 93 -21.72 -8.25 -1.03
C SER A 93 -20.33 -7.58 -0.89
N ILE A 94 -20.23 -6.51 -0.14
CA ILE A 94 -18.98 -5.79 0.07
C ILE A 94 -17.98 -6.65 0.87
N LEU A 95 -18.43 -7.21 2.00
CA LEU A 95 -17.57 -8.05 2.84
C LEU A 95 -17.09 -9.30 2.11
N THR A 96 -17.99 -10.00 1.40
CA THR A 96 -17.62 -11.20 0.64
C THR A 96 -16.66 -10.86 -0.51
N SER A 97 -16.88 -9.76 -1.23
CA SER A 97 -16.01 -9.33 -2.32
C SER A 97 -14.60 -9.03 -1.84
N VAL A 98 -14.46 -8.25 -0.75
CA VAL A 98 -13.15 -7.91 -0.19
C VAL A 98 -12.48 -9.15 0.43
N PHE A 99 -13.25 -10.02 1.10
CA PHE A 99 -12.74 -11.27 1.66
C PHE A 99 -12.19 -12.21 0.58
N VAL A 100 -12.96 -12.44 -0.48
CA VAL A 100 -12.51 -13.25 -1.63
C VAL A 100 -11.29 -12.61 -2.28
N GLY A 101 -11.30 -11.28 -2.48
CA GLY A 101 -10.15 -10.55 -3.01
C GLY A 101 -8.90 -10.71 -2.15
N ALA A 102 -9.02 -10.69 -0.82
CA ALA A 102 -7.92 -10.91 0.10
C ALA A 102 -7.35 -12.33 -0.02
N ILE A 103 -8.23 -13.34 -0.01
CA ILE A 103 -7.81 -14.75 -0.19
C ILE A 103 -7.08 -14.92 -1.52
N VAL A 104 -7.70 -14.48 -2.63
CA VAL A 104 -7.10 -14.60 -3.97
C VAL A 104 -5.75 -13.88 -4.02
N GLY A 105 -5.65 -12.69 -3.45
CA GLY A 105 -4.41 -11.93 -3.38
C GLY A 105 -3.29 -12.65 -2.63
N ILE A 106 -3.58 -13.21 -1.46
CA ILE A 106 -2.61 -13.93 -0.63
C ILE A 106 -2.24 -15.28 -1.25
N VAL A 107 -3.23 -16.06 -1.65
CA VAL A 107 -3.01 -17.40 -2.20
C VAL A 107 -2.27 -17.35 -3.54
N SER A 108 -2.59 -16.38 -4.41
CA SER A 108 -1.86 -16.20 -5.68
C SER A 108 -0.38 -15.91 -5.45
N VAL A 109 -0.02 -15.10 -4.44
CA VAL A 109 1.38 -14.84 -4.07
C VAL A 109 2.08 -16.12 -3.61
N ILE A 110 1.42 -16.93 -2.79
CA ILE A 110 1.98 -18.21 -2.32
C ILE A 110 2.23 -19.15 -3.49
N ILE A 111 1.22 -19.34 -4.35
CA ILE A 111 1.32 -20.26 -5.48
C ILE A 111 2.41 -19.81 -6.46
N ILE A 112 2.34 -18.55 -6.90
CA ILE A 112 3.31 -18.02 -7.87
C ILE A 112 4.72 -18.00 -7.26
N GLY A 113 4.87 -17.56 -6.01
CA GLY A 113 6.15 -17.55 -5.32
C GLY A 113 6.79 -18.93 -5.27
N LYS A 114 6.02 -19.96 -4.88
CA LYS A 114 6.50 -21.35 -4.85
C LYS A 114 6.87 -21.86 -6.23
N LEU A 115 6.04 -21.62 -7.23
CA LEU A 115 6.33 -22.03 -8.62
C LEU A 115 7.60 -21.38 -9.16
N MET A 116 7.91 -20.15 -8.71
CA MET A 116 9.13 -19.44 -9.08
C MET A 116 10.34 -19.75 -8.18
N GLY A 117 10.19 -20.63 -7.19
CA GLY A 117 11.27 -21.00 -6.26
C GLY A 117 11.60 -19.92 -5.22
N ALA A 118 10.67 -19.01 -4.93
CA ALA A 118 10.85 -18.00 -3.89
C ALA A 118 10.92 -18.66 -2.49
N ASP A 119 11.81 -18.16 -1.66
CA ASP A 119 11.90 -18.58 -0.28
C ASP A 119 10.72 -18.11 0.58
N GLN A 120 10.61 -18.65 1.79
CA GLN A 120 9.54 -18.31 2.72
C GLN A 120 9.53 -16.83 3.12
N ALA A 121 10.72 -16.22 3.25
CA ALA A 121 10.86 -14.82 3.64
C ALA A 121 10.33 -13.90 2.53
N LEU A 122 10.65 -14.21 1.27
CA LEU A 122 10.15 -13.46 0.12
C LEU A 122 8.64 -13.61 -0.05
N ILE A 123 8.10 -14.83 0.12
CA ILE A 123 6.65 -15.06 0.09
C ILE A 123 5.95 -14.25 1.19
N ALA A 124 6.46 -14.29 2.44
CA ALA A 124 5.92 -13.52 3.56
C ALA A 124 5.98 -12.00 3.32
N THR A 125 7.01 -11.53 2.64
CA THR A 125 7.19 -10.13 2.22
C THR A 125 6.11 -9.69 1.23
N LEU A 126 5.77 -10.55 0.28
CA LEU A 126 4.85 -10.26 -0.82
C LEU A 126 3.36 -10.45 -0.45
N GLN A 127 3.04 -11.30 0.53
CA GLN A 127 1.65 -11.61 0.90
C GLN A 127 0.79 -10.37 1.19
N PRO A 128 1.26 -9.38 1.98
CA PRO A 128 0.45 -8.21 2.31
C PRO A 128 0.53 -7.07 1.28
N LYS A 129 0.94 -7.34 0.04
CA LYS A 129 1.19 -6.33 -1.01
C LYS A 129 0.02 -5.39 -1.34
N SER A 130 -1.21 -5.78 -1.03
CA SER A 130 -2.43 -5.04 -1.41
C SER A 130 -3.00 -4.16 -0.31
N VAL A 131 -2.37 -4.11 0.87
CA VAL A 131 -2.78 -3.24 1.98
C VAL A 131 -1.86 -2.02 2.09
N THR A 132 -2.19 -1.08 2.97
CA THR A 132 -1.35 0.12 3.17
C THR A 132 0.02 -0.24 3.73
N THR A 133 1.05 0.54 3.37
CA THR A 133 2.44 0.30 3.77
C THR A 133 2.60 0.01 5.27
N PRO A 134 2.01 0.80 6.21
CA PRO A 134 2.17 0.52 7.64
C PRO A 134 1.61 -0.85 8.06
N ILE A 135 0.44 -1.21 7.54
CA ILE A 135 -0.21 -2.49 7.83
C ILE A 135 0.60 -3.64 7.22
N ALA A 136 1.02 -3.46 5.96
CA ALA A 136 1.79 -4.47 5.24
C ALA A 136 3.13 -4.78 5.91
N MET A 137 3.88 -3.75 6.33
CA MET A 137 5.16 -3.90 7.04
C MET A 137 4.99 -4.68 8.34
N GLY A 138 3.98 -4.34 9.14
CA GLY A 138 3.71 -5.05 10.41
C GLY A 138 3.27 -6.50 10.20
N ILE A 139 2.51 -6.80 9.15
CA ILE A 139 2.14 -8.18 8.79
C ILE A 139 3.36 -8.96 8.31
N ALA A 140 4.17 -8.38 7.42
CA ALA A 140 5.37 -9.01 6.88
C ALA A 140 6.39 -9.32 7.99
N GLU A 141 6.64 -8.39 8.91
CA GLU A 141 7.53 -8.57 10.04
C GLU A 141 7.11 -9.77 10.91
N LYS A 142 5.84 -9.83 11.31
CA LYS A 142 5.28 -10.94 12.08
C LYS A 142 5.30 -12.28 11.33
N ALA A 143 5.23 -12.23 10.00
CA ALA A 143 5.30 -13.39 9.14
C ALA A 143 6.74 -13.81 8.78
N GLY A 144 7.77 -13.12 9.28
CA GLY A 144 9.18 -13.40 8.97
C GLY A 144 9.61 -12.95 7.59
N GLY A 145 8.91 -11.97 7.02
CA GLY A 145 9.28 -11.27 5.78
C GLY A 145 10.20 -10.08 6.05
N ILE A 146 10.50 -9.31 5.01
CA ILE A 146 11.40 -8.16 5.02
C ILE A 146 10.56 -6.87 4.92
N PRO A 147 10.32 -6.12 6.02
CA PRO A 147 9.40 -4.97 6.05
C PRO A 147 9.79 -3.86 5.05
N SER A 148 11.08 -3.55 4.91
CA SER A 148 11.55 -2.54 3.97
C SER A 148 11.25 -2.90 2.51
N LEU A 149 11.46 -4.17 2.14
CA LEU A 149 11.11 -4.67 0.82
C LEU A 149 9.58 -4.69 0.61
N THR A 150 8.81 -5.05 1.65
CA THR A 150 7.34 -4.96 1.61
C THR A 150 6.88 -3.55 1.31
N ALA A 151 7.47 -2.53 1.92
CA ALA A 151 7.12 -1.13 1.66
C ALA A 151 7.31 -0.75 0.18
N VAL A 152 8.44 -1.13 -0.42
CA VAL A 152 8.72 -0.89 -1.85
C VAL A 152 7.69 -1.58 -2.75
N ILE A 153 7.40 -2.85 -2.46
CA ILE A 153 6.45 -3.65 -3.24
C ILE A 153 5.03 -3.09 -3.14
N VAL A 154 4.59 -2.68 -1.95
CA VAL A 154 3.28 -2.06 -1.75
C VAL A 154 3.14 -0.81 -2.62
N VAL A 155 4.14 0.07 -2.62
CA VAL A 155 4.14 1.28 -3.46
C VAL A 155 4.07 0.91 -4.94
N ALA A 156 4.90 -0.04 -5.39
CA ALA A 156 4.91 -0.48 -6.79
C ALA A 156 3.56 -1.08 -7.22
N VAL A 157 2.97 -1.96 -6.39
CA VAL A 157 1.65 -2.57 -6.64
C VAL A 157 0.55 -1.52 -6.65
N GLY A 158 0.60 -0.56 -5.73
CA GLY A 158 -0.36 0.54 -5.68
C GLY A 158 -0.35 1.38 -6.96
N ILE A 159 0.83 1.77 -7.44
CA ILE A 159 0.99 2.55 -8.66
C ILE A 159 0.54 1.73 -9.89
N PHE A 160 1.02 0.49 -10.00
CA PHE A 160 0.63 -0.41 -11.09
C PHE A 160 -0.89 -0.58 -11.14
N GLY A 161 -1.53 -0.89 -10.01
CA GLY A 161 -2.96 -1.12 -9.94
C GLY A 161 -3.79 0.15 -10.18
N SER A 162 -3.30 1.33 -9.79
CA SER A 162 -3.98 2.59 -10.08
C SER A 162 -4.00 2.94 -11.58
N ILE A 163 -3.01 2.47 -12.33
CA ILE A 163 -2.92 2.68 -13.78
C ILE A 163 -3.70 1.59 -14.52
N VAL A 164 -3.43 0.32 -14.19
CA VAL A 164 -3.98 -0.83 -14.91
C VAL A 164 -5.42 -1.13 -14.50
N GLY A 165 -5.80 -0.90 -13.24
CA GLY A 165 -7.13 -1.18 -12.72
C GLY A 165 -8.26 -0.54 -13.53
N PRO A 166 -8.25 0.78 -13.78
CA PRO A 166 -9.26 1.44 -14.61
C PRO A 166 -9.34 0.88 -16.05
N ILE A 167 -8.19 0.49 -16.61
CA ILE A 167 -8.11 -0.09 -17.95
C ILE A 167 -8.80 -1.47 -17.96
N VAL A 168 -8.43 -2.33 -17.01
CA VAL A 168 -9.00 -3.68 -16.87
C VAL A 168 -10.52 -3.60 -16.66
N MET A 169 -10.99 -2.74 -15.76
CA MET A 169 -12.42 -2.56 -15.52
C MET A 169 -13.18 -2.12 -16.76
N ARG A 170 -12.58 -1.23 -17.57
CA ARG A 170 -13.17 -0.79 -18.85
C ARG A 170 -13.23 -1.92 -19.87
N VAL A 171 -12.15 -2.70 -20.01
CA VAL A 171 -12.09 -3.83 -20.96
C VAL A 171 -13.08 -4.93 -20.58
N LEU A 172 -13.27 -5.16 -19.28
CA LEU A 172 -14.22 -6.16 -18.77
C LEU A 172 -15.67 -5.67 -18.69
N GLY A 173 -15.96 -4.40 -19.07
CA GLY A 173 -17.30 -3.84 -19.02
C GLY A 173 -17.86 -3.68 -17.60
N ILE A 174 -17.00 -3.42 -16.62
CA ILE A 174 -17.42 -3.23 -15.22
C ILE A 174 -17.90 -1.78 -15.06
N ASP A 175 -19.23 -1.59 -14.99
CA ASP A 175 -19.85 -0.25 -14.90
C ASP A 175 -20.27 0.14 -13.47
N SER A 176 -20.44 -0.83 -12.57
CA SER A 176 -20.86 -0.60 -11.20
C SER A 176 -19.88 0.30 -10.44
N HIS A 177 -20.34 1.43 -9.93
CA HIS A 177 -19.58 2.35 -9.07
C HIS A 177 -19.02 1.64 -7.84
N ILE A 178 -19.85 0.76 -7.23
CA ILE A 178 -19.45 -0.04 -6.05
C ILE A 178 -18.27 -0.96 -6.41
N ALA A 179 -18.38 -1.70 -7.51
CA ALA A 179 -17.34 -2.64 -7.92
C ALA A 179 -16.02 -1.92 -8.25
N LYS A 180 -16.09 -0.77 -8.95
CA LYS A 180 -14.90 0.05 -9.28
C LYS A 180 -14.19 0.53 -8.03
N GLY A 181 -14.93 1.12 -7.09
CA GLY A 181 -14.37 1.60 -5.84
C GLY A 181 -13.72 0.49 -5.02
N LEU A 182 -14.45 -0.60 -4.78
CA LEU A 182 -13.94 -1.74 -4.01
C LEU A 182 -12.72 -2.37 -4.66
N ALA A 183 -12.71 -2.54 -5.98
CA ALA A 183 -11.58 -3.14 -6.70
C ALA A 183 -10.30 -2.31 -6.55
N LEU A 184 -10.38 -0.98 -6.75
CA LEU A 184 -9.22 -0.09 -6.63
C LEU A 184 -8.71 0.00 -5.19
N GLY A 185 -9.60 0.10 -4.20
CA GLY A 185 -9.20 0.15 -2.80
C GLY A 185 -8.58 -1.15 -2.31
N ALA A 186 -9.18 -2.30 -2.66
CA ALA A 186 -8.72 -3.61 -2.22
C ALA A 186 -7.43 -4.07 -2.92
N SER A 187 -7.20 -3.67 -4.17
CA SER A 187 -6.00 -4.07 -4.92
C SER A 187 -4.82 -3.13 -4.73
N SER A 188 -5.09 -1.81 -4.59
CA SER A 188 -4.10 -0.75 -4.76
C SER A 188 -4.12 0.30 -3.65
N HIS A 189 -4.82 -0.01 -2.56
CA HIS A 189 -4.87 0.78 -1.33
C HIS A 189 -5.03 2.31 -1.57
N GLY A 190 -4.24 3.16 -0.89
CA GLY A 190 -4.35 4.62 -0.99
C GLY A 190 -4.09 5.18 -2.39
N VAL A 191 -3.17 4.58 -3.15
CA VAL A 191 -2.87 5.01 -4.53
C VAL A 191 -4.04 4.68 -5.46
N GLY A 192 -4.64 3.49 -5.30
CA GLY A 192 -5.88 3.11 -6.00
C GLY A 192 -7.06 4.01 -5.61
N THR A 193 -7.14 4.43 -4.35
CA THR A 193 -8.18 5.37 -3.90
C THR A 193 -8.03 6.75 -4.56
N ALA A 194 -6.82 7.24 -4.75
CA ALA A 194 -6.59 8.46 -5.50
C ALA A 194 -7.12 8.36 -6.95
N ALA A 195 -6.92 7.21 -7.59
CA ALA A 195 -7.50 6.93 -8.92
C ALA A 195 -9.03 6.80 -8.85
N ALA A 196 -9.58 6.15 -7.82
CA ALA A 196 -11.03 6.00 -7.64
C ALA A 196 -11.73 7.36 -7.46
N ILE A 197 -11.14 8.29 -6.71
CA ILE A 197 -11.66 9.66 -6.53
C ILE A 197 -11.74 10.40 -7.88
N GLN A 198 -10.80 10.16 -8.79
CA GLN A 198 -10.83 10.75 -10.14
C GLN A 198 -11.94 10.18 -11.01
N ILE A 199 -12.40 8.94 -10.75
CA ILE A 199 -13.54 8.33 -11.43
C ILE A 199 -14.84 8.91 -10.88
N GLY A 200 -14.99 9.03 -9.56
CA GLY A 200 -16.17 9.60 -8.92
C GLY A 200 -16.12 9.58 -7.40
N ALA A 201 -16.98 10.37 -6.77
CA ALA A 201 -17.05 10.49 -5.32
C ALA A 201 -17.47 9.18 -4.63
N ILE A 202 -18.38 8.41 -5.25
CA ILE A 202 -18.85 7.12 -4.74
C ILE A 202 -17.72 6.09 -4.80
N GLU A 203 -17.00 6.02 -5.92
CA GLU A 203 -15.85 5.14 -6.09
C GLU A 203 -14.76 5.46 -5.09
N GLY A 204 -14.47 6.74 -4.86
CA GLY A 204 -13.51 7.20 -3.87
C GLY A 204 -13.89 6.78 -2.45
N ALA A 205 -15.15 6.97 -2.05
CA ALA A 205 -15.67 6.60 -0.74
C ALA A 205 -15.60 5.08 -0.51
N LEU A 206 -16.05 4.30 -1.49
CA LEU A 206 -16.02 2.82 -1.42
C LEU A 206 -14.60 2.26 -1.48
N SER A 207 -13.69 2.92 -2.17
CA SER A 207 -12.28 2.60 -2.17
C SER A 207 -11.66 2.83 -0.78
N GLY A 208 -11.97 3.94 -0.13
CA GLY A 208 -11.57 4.22 1.26
C GLY A 208 -12.07 3.17 2.24
N LEU A 209 -13.33 2.74 2.11
CA LEU A 209 -13.90 1.63 2.87
C LEU A 209 -13.13 0.31 2.61
N ALA A 210 -12.85 0.01 1.35
CA ALA A 210 -12.15 -1.22 0.96
C ALA A 210 -10.72 -1.30 1.52
N ILE A 211 -10.00 -0.18 1.63
CA ILE A 211 -8.67 -0.12 2.27
C ILE A 211 -8.75 -0.66 3.70
N GLY A 212 -9.67 -0.14 4.51
CA GLY A 212 -9.79 -0.54 5.91
C GLY A 212 -10.17 -2.01 6.05
N LEU A 213 -11.17 -2.46 5.29
CA LEU A 213 -11.61 -3.86 5.29
C LEU A 213 -10.49 -4.80 4.82
N MET A 214 -9.79 -4.46 3.74
CA MET A 214 -8.68 -5.25 3.22
C MET A 214 -7.53 -5.35 4.24
N GLY A 215 -7.23 -4.25 4.95
CA GLY A 215 -6.25 -4.23 6.03
C GLY A 215 -6.58 -5.22 7.13
N ILE A 216 -7.82 -5.18 7.65
CA ILE A 216 -8.29 -6.08 8.70
C ILE A 216 -8.27 -7.53 8.21
N MET A 217 -8.85 -7.81 7.03
CA MET A 217 -8.92 -9.16 6.48
C MET A 217 -7.53 -9.75 6.24
N THR A 218 -6.62 -8.98 5.67
CA THR A 218 -5.24 -9.45 5.41
C THR A 218 -4.50 -9.74 6.73
N ALA A 219 -4.66 -8.88 7.74
CA ALA A 219 -4.03 -9.08 9.05
C ALA A 219 -4.49 -10.37 9.75
N VAL A 220 -5.74 -10.79 9.51
CA VAL A 220 -6.30 -12.05 10.03
C VAL A 220 -5.93 -13.23 9.12
N LEU A 221 -6.07 -13.08 7.81
CA LEU A 221 -5.91 -14.19 6.85
C LEU A 221 -4.47 -14.65 6.69
N VAL A 222 -3.48 -13.74 6.68
CA VAL A 222 -2.07 -14.13 6.51
C VAL A 222 -1.62 -15.13 7.57
N PRO A 223 -1.78 -14.88 8.90
CA PRO A 223 -1.40 -15.88 9.91
C PRO A 223 -2.23 -17.16 9.82
N VAL A 224 -3.54 -17.08 9.52
CA VAL A 224 -4.41 -18.26 9.40
C VAL A 224 -3.98 -19.14 8.22
N ILE A 225 -3.77 -18.55 7.04
CA ILE A 225 -3.33 -19.30 5.85
C ILE A 225 -1.95 -19.91 6.10
N ARG A 226 -1.04 -19.21 6.77
CA ARG A 226 0.26 -19.72 7.12
C ARG A 226 0.17 -20.94 8.05
N LEU A 227 -0.71 -20.91 9.06
CA LEU A 227 -0.95 -22.07 9.93
C LEU A 227 -1.46 -23.26 9.12
N ILE A 228 -2.37 -23.04 8.19
CA ILE A 228 -2.89 -24.08 7.30
C ILE A 228 -1.77 -24.64 6.42
N CYS A 229 -0.99 -23.80 5.77
CA CYS A 229 0.14 -24.25 4.94
C CYS A 229 1.15 -25.08 5.75
N ASN A 230 1.49 -24.64 6.96
CA ASN A 230 2.41 -25.38 7.83
C ASN A 230 1.83 -26.75 8.25
N TYR A 231 0.53 -26.82 8.57
CA TYR A 231 -0.12 -28.06 8.96
C TYR A 231 -0.12 -29.10 7.84
N PHE A 232 -0.33 -28.68 6.61
CA PHE A 232 -0.34 -29.56 5.43
C PHE A 232 1.04 -29.73 4.77
N SER A 233 2.10 -29.13 5.34
CA SER A 233 3.47 -29.16 4.77
C SER A 233 3.53 -28.64 3.32
N ILE A 234 2.67 -27.66 3.02
CA ILE A 234 2.56 -27.04 1.70
C ILE A 234 3.39 -25.77 1.62
#